data_9f73e8815e92ccb144fe559a8ad82d75
#
_entry.id   9f73e8815e92ccb144fe559a8ad82d75
#
_cell.length_a   1.000
_cell.length_b   1.000
_cell.length_c   1.000
_cell.angle_alpha   90.00
_cell.angle_beta   90.00
_cell.angle_gamma   90.00
#
_symmetry.space_group_name_H-M   'P 1'
#
loop_
_entity.id
_entity.type
_entity.pdbx_description
1 polymer ?
#
loop_
_entity_poly.entity_id
_entity_poly.type
_entity_poly.pdbx_seq_one_letter_code
_entity_poly.pdbx_strand_id
1 'polypeptide(L)'
;MRKHPKLLDRNKSALLVIDIQEKILPVIFEYERVVQNSVKLIKGFKTLGLPVYYTEQYPKGLGPSSPLVKDVLGEVKPIEKMSFSCSGAPGLFEDLLNNKIEQVVLCGVESHVCVMQTALDLLANGFQVQIAADAVSSRREFDFKTALSRMQQNEAEITLTESVLFELLEVCGTEQFKTISKLVK
;
A
#
# COMPACT_ATOMS: atom_id res chain seq x y z
N MET A 1 4.59 -27.16 10.00
CA MET A 1 3.30 -27.03 9.26
C MET A 1 3.51 -25.95 8.23
N ARG A 2 3.04 -26.09 6.98
CA ARG A 2 3.20 -25.04 5.96
C ARG A 2 2.17 -23.92 6.19
N LYS A 3 2.60 -22.65 6.17
CA LYS A 3 1.72 -21.48 6.14
C LYS A 3 0.99 -21.42 4.80
N HIS A 4 -0.26 -20.96 4.80
CA HIS A 4 -1.01 -20.78 3.55
C HIS A 4 -0.29 -19.76 2.66
N PRO A 5 -0.09 -20.02 1.35
CA PRO A 5 0.74 -19.17 0.49
C PRO A 5 0.19 -17.76 0.31
N LYS A 6 -1.10 -17.53 0.49
CA LYS A 6 -1.73 -16.21 0.40
C LYS A 6 -1.58 -15.36 1.68
N LEU A 7 -1.19 -15.94 2.82
CA LEU A 7 -0.84 -15.16 4.00
C LEU A 7 0.52 -14.48 3.81
N LEU A 8 0.64 -13.25 4.29
CA LEU A 8 1.87 -12.48 4.16
C LEU A 8 3.05 -13.13 4.89
N ASP A 9 4.19 -13.16 4.23
CA ASP A 9 5.47 -13.59 4.78
C ASP A 9 6.37 -12.37 4.98
N ARG A 10 6.86 -12.16 6.21
CA ARG A 10 7.74 -11.04 6.57
C ARG A 10 8.99 -10.95 5.70
N ASN A 11 9.50 -12.09 5.22
CA ASN A 11 10.75 -12.11 4.46
C ASN A 11 10.57 -11.73 2.98
N LYS A 12 9.33 -11.59 2.52
CA LYS A 12 8.98 -11.46 1.11
C LYS A 12 7.98 -10.34 0.82
N SER A 13 7.56 -9.62 1.85
CA SER A 13 6.52 -8.60 1.75
C SER A 13 7.07 -7.20 1.76
N ALA A 14 6.46 -6.32 0.96
CA ALA A 14 6.68 -4.88 0.96
C ALA A 14 5.36 -4.11 0.97
N LEU A 15 5.39 -2.88 1.47
CA LEU A 15 4.31 -1.90 1.33
C LEU A 15 4.61 -0.95 0.18
N LEU A 16 3.62 -0.73 -0.68
CA LEU A 16 3.66 0.32 -1.70
C LEU A 16 2.52 1.32 -1.45
N VAL A 17 2.90 2.54 -1.10
CA VAL A 17 2.00 3.68 -0.84
C VAL A 17 1.87 4.49 -2.11
N ILE A 18 0.65 4.60 -2.68
CA ILE A 18 0.43 5.16 -4.00
C ILE A 18 -0.21 6.54 -3.90
N ASP A 19 0.51 7.58 -4.34
CA ASP A 19 0.03 8.91 -4.71
C ASP A 19 -0.86 9.62 -3.67
N ILE A 20 -0.56 9.49 -2.37
CA ILE A 20 -1.31 10.19 -1.29
C ILE A 20 -0.85 11.66 -1.22
N GLN A 21 -1.22 12.47 -2.24
CA GLN A 21 -0.72 13.82 -2.46
C GLN A 21 -1.75 14.90 -2.09
N GLU A 22 -1.24 16.07 -1.67
CA GLU A 22 -2.04 17.15 -1.08
C GLU A 22 -3.18 17.64 -1.97
N LYS A 23 -2.95 17.79 -3.29
CA LYS A 23 -3.95 18.40 -4.17
C LYS A 23 -5.05 17.44 -4.62
N ILE A 24 -4.83 16.12 -4.59
CA ILE A 24 -5.86 15.15 -4.95
C ILE A 24 -6.70 14.71 -3.75
N LEU A 25 -6.12 14.64 -2.56
CA LEU A 25 -6.80 14.15 -1.36
C LEU A 25 -8.13 14.84 -1.07
N PRO A 26 -8.29 16.19 -1.18
CA PRO A 26 -9.55 16.84 -0.82
C PRO A 26 -10.77 16.40 -1.63
N VAL A 27 -10.57 15.77 -2.79
CA VAL A 27 -11.68 15.28 -3.62
C VAL A 27 -11.89 13.76 -3.51
N ILE A 28 -11.11 13.07 -2.68
CA ILE A 28 -11.21 11.62 -2.47
C ILE A 28 -12.26 11.32 -1.39
N PHE A 29 -13.14 10.39 -1.69
CA PHE A 29 -14.13 9.85 -0.75
C PHE A 29 -13.44 9.27 0.49
N GLU A 30 -13.82 9.74 1.68
CA GLU A 30 -13.25 9.34 2.97
C GLU A 30 -11.70 9.41 3.02
N TYR A 31 -11.12 10.48 2.50
CA TYR A 31 -9.65 10.58 2.41
C TYR A 31 -8.95 10.52 3.78
N GLU A 32 -9.58 11.03 4.85
CA GLU A 32 -9.00 10.95 6.20
C GLU A 32 -8.79 9.48 6.63
N ARG A 33 -9.76 8.60 6.35
CA ARG A 33 -9.64 7.16 6.60
C ARG A 33 -8.44 6.57 5.83
N VAL A 34 -8.30 6.94 4.56
CA VAL A 34 -7.18 6.48 3.72
C VAL A 34 -5.84 6.91 4.32
N VAL A 35 -5.70 8.19 4.66
CA VAL A 35 -4.48 8.74 5.24
C VAL A 35 -4.14 8.08 6.57
N GLN A 36 -5.13 7.97 7.49
CA GLN A 36 -4.92 7.38 8.81
C GLN A 36 -4.48 5.92 8.71
N ASN A 37 -5.15 5.10 7.88
CA ASN A 37 -4.79 3.70 7.74
C ASN A 37 -3.47 3.50 6.97
N SER A 38 -3.17 4.34 5.99
CA SER A 38 -1.84 4.34 5.37
C SER A 38 -0.73 4.68 6.37
N VAL A 39 -0.95 5.64 7.26
CA VAL A 39 -0.02 5.95 8.36
C VAL A 39 0.18 4.74 9.29
N LYS A 40 -0.91 4.01 9.64
CA LYS A 40 -0.81 2.78 10.44
C LYS A 40 0.00 1.71 9.71
N LEU A 41 -0.25 1.49 8.41
CA LEU A 41 0.52 0.54 7.59
C LEU A 41 2.00 0.90 7.56
N ILE A 42 2.35 2.15 7.26
CA ILE A 42 3.74 2.61 7.20
C ILE A 42 4.44 2.39 8.55
N LYS A 43 3.82 2.82 9.65
CA LYS A 43 4.37 2.62 11.00
C LYS A 43 4.53 1.13 11.33
N GLY A 44 3.55 0.30 10.98
CA GLY A 44 3.58 -1.13 11.21
C GLY A 44 4.71 -1.82 10.43
N PHE A 45 4.85 -1.54 9.14
CA PHE A 45 5.93 -2.08 8.31
C PHE A 45 7.31 -1.66 8.85
N LYS A 46 7.49 -0.37 9.20
CA LYS A 46 8.75 0.12 9.81
C LYS A 46 9.04 -0.54 11.17
N THR A 47 8.02 -0.73 12.01
CA THR A 47 8.17 -1.45 13.30
C THR A 47 8.63 -2.90 13.10
N LEU A 48 8.19 -3.52 12.02
CA LEU A 48 8.58 -4.89 11.66
C LEU A 48 9.88 -4.97 10.88
N GLY A 49 10.49 -3.84 10.50
CA GLY A 49 11.70 -3.77 9.68
C GLY A 49 11.49 -4.14 8.22
N LEU A 50 10.26 -3.94 7.70
CA LEU A 50 9.88 -4.29 6.35
C LEU A 50 10.01 -3.10 5.39
N PRO A 51 10.32 -3.33 4.10
CA PRO A 51 10.47 -2.28 3.12
C PRO A 51 9.16 -1.56 2.85
N VAL A 52 9.28 -0.22 2.72
CA VAL A 52 8.19 0.68 2.35
C VAL A 52 8.64 1.49 1.15
N TYR A 53 7.87 1.43 0.07
CA TYR A 53 8.01 2.26 -1.12
C TYR A 53 6.85 3.23 -1.20
N TYR A 54 7.06 4.42 -1.77
CA TYR A 54 5.95 5.31 -2.07
C TYR A 54 6.18 6.11 -3.35
N THR A 55 5.07 6.45 -4.00
CA THR A 55 5.09 7.18 -5.27
C THR A 55 4.45 8.56 -5.16
N GLU A 56 4.89 9.47 -6.03
CA GLU A 56 4.26 10.74 -6.31
C GLU A 56 3.98 10.86 -7.82
N GLN A 57 2.68 10.95 -8.16
CA GLN A 57 2.22 11.17 -9.51
C GLN A 57 2.38 12.64 -9.88
N TYR A 58 3.16 12.94 -10.94
CA TYR A 58 3.29 14.30 -11.47
C TYR A 58 3.35 15.39 -10.37
N PRO A 59 4.40 15.44 -9.52
CA PRO A 59 4.42 16.29 -8.32
C PRO A 59 4.23 17.78 -8.62
N LYS A 60 4.66 18.25 -9.80
CA LYS A 60 4.41 19.63 -10.27
C LYS A 60 2.92 19.95 -10.36
N GLY A 61 2.09 18.96 -10.70
CA GLY A 61 0.63 19.10 -10.79
C GLY A 61 -0.08 18.80 -9.48
N LEU A 62 0.18 17.64 -8.87
CA LEU A 62 -0.56 17.15 -7.70
C LEU A 62 0.05 17.56 -6.34
N GLY A 63 1.21 18.22 -6.35
CA GLY A 63 1.91 18.59 -5.13
C GLY A 63 2.64 17.42 -4.48
N PRO A 64 3.26 17.63 -3.32
CA PRO A 64 3.92 16.59 -2.55
C PRO A 64 2.92 15.65 -1.87
N SER A 65 3.43 14.55 -1.34
CA SER A 65 2.65 13.67 -0.45
C SER A 65 2.18 14.41 0.79
N SER A 66 1.02 14.00 1.32
CA SER A 66 0.42 14.55 2.54
C SER A 66 1.45 14.65 3.69
N PRO A 67 1.47 15.76 4.46
CA PRO A 67 2.41 15.93 5.57
C PRO A 67 2.38 14.78 6.58
N LEU A 68 1.19 14.25 6.91
CA LEU A 68 1.05 13.12 7.83
C LEU A 68 1.73 11.85 7.32
N VAL A 69 1.68 11.61 6.02
CA VAL A 69 2.32 10.45 5.37
C VAL A 69 3.83 10.68 5.27
N LYS A 70 4.27 11.87 4.89
CA LYS A 70 5.70 12.23 4.82
C LYS A 70 6.40 12.12 6.17
N ASP A 71 5.75 12.58 7.24
CA ASP A 71 6.30 12.52 8.60
C ASP A 71 6.65 11.08 9.00
N VAL A 72 5.76 10.13 8.75
CA VAL A 72 6.00 8.72 9.10
C VAL A 72 6.91 7.98 8.12
N LEU A 73 7.01 8.43 6.87
CA LEU A 73 7.97 7.91 5.89
C LEU A 73 9.41 8.30 6.26
N GLY A 74 9.62 9.51 6.80
CA GLY A 74 10.94 9.99 7.21
C GLY A 74 11.92 10.07 6.03
N GLU A 75 13.01 9.30 6.10
CA GLU A 75 14.10 9.31 5.09
C GLU A 75 13.77 8.55 3.79
N VAL A 76 12.64 7.84 3.71
CA VAL A 76 12.22 7.19 2.47
C VAL A 76 11.94 8.26 1.42
N LYS A 77 12.50 8.10 0.21
CA LYS A 77 12.33 9.07 -0.87
C LYS A 77 11.18 8.69 -1.79
N PRO A 78 10.44 9.68 -2.33
CA PRO A 78 9.40 9.40 -3.32
C PRO A 78 10.00 8.87 -4.62
N ILE A 79 9.27 7.97 -5.27
CA ILE A 79 9.52 7.59 -6.65
C ILE A 79 8.51 8.37 -7.49
N GLU A 80 9.00 9.37 -8.23
CA GLU A 80 8.16 10.18 -9.09
C GLU A 80 7.79 9.41 -10.35
N LYS A 81 6.52 9.51 -10.77
CA LYS A 81 6.04 8.86 -12.00
C LYS A 81 5.09 9.74 -12.79
N MET A 82 5.06 9.54 -14.10
CA MET A 82 4.09 10.13 -15.03
C MET A 82 3.01 9.12 -15.46
N SER A 83 3.34 7.84 -15.46
CA SER A 83 2.40 6.73 -15.69
C SER A 83 1.41 6.59 -14.55
N PHE A 84 0.19 6.13 -14.84
CA PHE A 84 -0.78 5.84 -13.79
C PHE A 84 -0.37 4.59 -13.00
N SER A 85 -0.05 3.51 -13.68
CA SER A 85 0.55 2.34 -13.02
C SER A 85 1.95 2.65 -12.51
N CYS A 86 2.28 2.08 -11.35
CA CYS A 86 3.64 2.14 -10.79
C CYS A 86 4.63 1.25 -11.55
N SER A 87 4.20 0.43 -12.50
CA SER A 87 5.12 -0.31 -13.39
C SER A 87 5.96 0.62 -14.26
N GLY A 88 5.47 1.82 -14.56
CA GLY A 88 6.23 2.86 -15.25
C GLY A 88 7.01 3.80 -14.32
N ALA A 89 7.03 3.55 -13.02
CA ALA A 89 7.85 4.28 -12.06
C ALA A 89 9.31 3.79 -12.14
N PRO A 90 10.30 4.68 -12.35
CA PRO A 90 11.67 4.27 -12.61
C PRO A 90 12.25 3.38 -11.50
N GLY A 91 12.71 2.19 -11.85
CA GLY A 91 13.42 1.25 -10.97
C GLY A 91 12.56 0.54 -9.93
N LEU A 92 11.26 0.86 -9.77
CA LEU A 92 10.46 0.31 -8.68
C LEU A 92 10.30 -1.22 -8.76
N PHE A 93 9.91 -1.74 -9.92
CA PHE A 93 9.71 -3.20 -10.07
C PHE A 93 11.02 -3.97 -10.01
N GLU A 94 12.10 -3.39 -10.57
CA GLU A 94 13.46 -3.92 -10.46
C GLU A 94 13.91 -3.97 -8.99
N ASP A 95 13.65 -2.93 -8.20
CA ASP A 95 13.99 -2.89 -6.78
C ASP A 95 13.20 -3.93 -5.99
N LEU A 96 11.91 -4.12 -6.28
CA LEU A 96 11.12 -5.19 -5.66
C LEU A 96 11.75 -6.57 -5.93
N LEU A 97 12.10 -6.86 -7.17
CA LEU A 97 12.71 -8.15 -7.55
C LEU A 97 14.10 -8.32 -6.92
N ASN A 98 14.94 -7.29 -6.96
CA ASN A 98 16.30 -7.33 -6.38
C ASN A 98 16.26 -7.56 -4.86
N ASN A 99 15.25 -7.03 -4.18
CA ASN A 99 15.00 -7.24 -2.75
C ASN A 99 14.23 -8.54 -2.45
N LYS A 100 14.01 -9.40 -3.46
CA LYS A 100 13.31 -10.69 -3.34
C LYS A 100 11.89 -10.55 -2.77
N ILE A 101 11.24 -9.44 -3.08
CA ILE A 101 9.83 -9.24 -2.73
C ILE A 101 8.98 -10.10 -3.66
N GLU A 102 8.07 -10.87 -3.08
CA GLU A 102 7.10 -11.70 -3.79
C GLU A 102 5.65 -11.24 -3.50
N GLN A 103 5.46 -10.49 -2.40
CA GLN A 103 4.15 -10.05 -1.92
C GLN A 103 4.14 -8.54 -1.72
N VAL A 104 3.18 -7.85 -2.33
CA VAL A 104 3.08 -6.40 -2.24
C VAL A 104 1.71 -6.00 -1.67
N VAL A 105 1.74 -5.27 -0.56
CA VAL A 105 0.55 -4.64 0.02
C VAL A 105 0.41 -3.26 -0.57
N LEU A 106 -0.77 -2.95 -1.11
CA LEU A 106 -1.08 -1.65 -1.71
C LEU A 106 -2.01 -0.81 -0.81
N CYS A 107 -1.68 0.46 -0.67
CA CYS A 107 -2.56 1.50 -0.14
C CYS A 107 -2.40 2.80 -0.96
N GLY A 108 -3.35 3.73 -0.84
CA GLY A 108 -3.30 5.03 -1.53
C GLY A 108 -4.44 5.28 -2.51
N VAL A 109 -4.22 6.15 -3.49
CA VAL A 109 -5.25 6.66 -4.40
C VAL A 109 -4.76 6.76 -5.86
N GLU A 110 -5.67 6.82 -6.84
CA GLU A 110 -7.08 6.44 -6.77
C GLU A 110 -7.26 4.96 -7.03
N SER A 111 -8.16 4.32 -6.29
CA SER A 111 -8.38 2.86 -6.39
C SER A 111 -8.64 2.40 -7.81
N HIS A 112 -9.44 3.16 -8.61
CA HIS A 112 -9.84 2.80 -9.97
C HIS A 112 -8.85 3.24 -11.07
N VAL A 113 -7.77 3.92 -10.70
CA VAL A 113 -6.74 4.40 -11.64
C VAL A 113 -5.38 3.82 -11.25
N CYS A 114 -4.61 4.53 -10.42
CA CYS A 114 -3.23 4.17 -10.12
C CYS A 114 -3.12 2.85 -9.34
N VAL A 115 -3.96 2.66 -8.32
CA VAL A 115 -3.93 1.43 -7.49
C VAL A 115 -4.30 0.21 -8.30
N MET A 116 -5.42 0.26 -9.04
CA MET A 116 -5.90 -0.89 -9.83
C MET A 116 -4.92 -1.26 -10.95
N GLN A 117 -4.42 -0.28 -11.72
CA GLN A 117 -3.46 -0.57 -12.78
C GLN A 117 -2.17 -1.16 -12.22
N THR A 118 -1.67 -0.62 -11.10
CA THR A 118 -0.49 -1.16 -10.41
C THR A 118 -0.73 -2.58 -9.91
N ALA A 119 -1.89 -2.85 -9.32
CA ALA A 119 -2.24 -4.19 -8.83
C ALA A 119 -2.24 -5.22 -9.98
N LEU A 120 -2.87 -4.88 -11.10
CA LEU A 120 -2.93 -5.77 -12.27
C LEU A 120 -1.55 -6.01 -12.89
N ASP A 121 -0.73 -4.96 -12.99
CA ASP A 121 0.64 -5.09 -13.51
C ASP A 121 1.53 -5.92 -12.56
N LEU A 122 1.43 -5.75 -11.25
CA LEU A 122 2.14 -6.58 -10.27
C LEU A 122 1.76 -8.05 -10.40
N LEU A 123 0.45 -8.35 -10.48
CA LEU A 123 -0.06 -9.73 -10.68
C LEU A 123 0.47 -10.33 -11.98
N ALA A 124 0.44 -9.56 -13.09
CA ALA A 124 0.97 -10.00 -14.39
C ALA A 124 2.50 -10.27 -14.36
N ASN A 125 3.22 -9.66 -13.42
CA ASN A 125 4.66 -9.88 -13.21
C ASN A 125 4.96 -10.92 -12.10
N GLY A 126 3.95 -11.68 -11.66
CA GLY A 126 4.12 -12.83 -10.76
C GLY A 126 4.15 -12.47 -9.27
N PHE A 127 3.89 -11.21 -8.90
CA PHE A 127 3.74 -10.84 -7.49
C PHE A 127 2.37 -11.27 -6.95
N GLN A 128 2.31 -11.59 -5.68
CA GLN A 128 1.05 -11.65 -4.93
C GLN A 128 0.70 -10.25 -4.45
N VAL A 129 -0.55 -9.85 -4.60
CA VAL A 129 -1.00 -8.49 -4.27
C VAL A 129 -2.11 -8.54 -3.24
N GLN A 130 -1.93 -7.79 -2.15
CA GLN A 130 -2.99 -7.52 -1.17
C GLN A 130 -3.37 -6.04 -1.20
N ILE A 131 -4.67 -5.76 -1.23
CA ILE A 131 -5.22 -4.40 -1.19
C ILE A 131 -5.80 -4.14 0.20
N ALA A 132 -5.22 -3.22 0.94
CA ALA A 132 -5.79 -2.75 2.20
C ALA A 132 -7.02 -1.87 1.90
N ALA A 133 -8.21 -2.46 1.86
CA ALA A 133 -9.43 -1.81 1.38
C ALA A 133 -9.82 -0.57 2.20
N ASP A 134 -9.47 -0.54 3.47
CA ASP A 134 -9.65 0.60 4.35
C ASP A 134 -8.56 1.68 4.23
N ALA A 135 -7.50 1.41 3.45
CA ALA A 135 -6.41 2.34 3.15
C ALA A 135 -6.34 2.75 1.67
N VAL A 136 -7.38 2.45 0.87
CA VAL A 136 -7.53 2.91 -0.51
C VAL A 136 -8.87 3.61 -0.70
N SER A 137 -8.98 4.50 -1.69
CA SER A 137 -10.24 5.11 -2.10
C SER A 137 -10.12 5.76 -3.48
N SER A 138 -11.23 6.34 -3.94
CA SER A 138 -11.39 7.09 -5.19
C SER A 138 -12.22 8.35 -4.94
N ARG A 139 -12.42 9.19 -5.95
CA ARG A 139 -13.29 10.38 -5.82
C ARG A 139 -14.74 10.04 -5.51
N ARG A 140 -15.23 8.89 -5.98
CA ARG A 140 -16.60 8.43 -5.77
C ARG A 140 -16.60 7.05 -5.15
N GLU A 141 -17.53 6.81 -4.25
CA GLU A 141 -17.71 5.50 -3.62
C GLU A 141 -17.96 4.38 -4.64
N PHE A 142 -18.71 4.68 -5.72
CA PHE A 142 -18.97 3.72 -6.80
C PHE A 142 -17.69 3.29 -7.52
N ASP A 143 -16.80 4.25 -7.83
CA ASP A 143 -15.51 3.96 -8.49
C ASP A 143 -14.61 3.10 -7.58
N PHE A 144 -14.60 3.42 -6.28
CA PHE A 144 -13.87 2.67 -5.26
C PHE A 144 -14.35 1.21 -5.17
N LYS A 145 -15.65 1.00 -5.00
CA LYS A 145 -16.24 -0.35 -4.90
C LYS A 145 -16.03 -1.17 -6.17
N THR A 146 -16.21 -0.55 -7.33
CA THR A 146 -16.00 -1.20 -8.65
C THR A 146 -14.54 -1.62 -8.83
N ALA A 147 -13.60 -0.77 -8.43
CA ALA A 147 -12.17 -1.08 -8.50
C ALA A 147 -11.79 -2.26 -7.60
N LEU A 148 -12.27 -2.30 -6.35
CA LEU A 148 -12.02 -3.44 -5.44
C LEU A 148 -12.55 -4.74 -6.03
N SER A 149 -13.80 -4.73 -6.54
CA SER A 149 -14.38 -5.91 -7.18
C SER A 149 -13.56 -6.38 -8.39
N ARG A 150 -13.11 -5.46 -9.24
CA ARG A 150 -12.28 -5.79 -10.40
C ARG A 150 -10.92 -6.35 -10.00
N MET A 151 -10.25 -5.77 -9.01
CA MET A 151 -8.98 -6.29 -8.51
C MET A 151 -9.14 -7.70 -7.92
N GLN A 152 -10.19 -7.92 -7.14
CA GLN A 152 -10.51 -9.24 -6.56
C GLN A 152 -10.77 -10.31 -7.63
N GLN A 153 -11.52 -9.98 -8.68
CA GLN A 153 -11.78 -10.89 -9.82
C GLN A 153 -10.51 -11.27 -10.60
N ASN A 154 -9.45 -10.45 -10.47
CA ASN A 154 -8.14 -10.71 -11.07
C ASN A 154 -7.11 -11.19 -10.03
N GLU A 155 -7.56 -11.87 -8.96
CA GLU A 155 -6.74 -12.57 -7.98
C GLU A 155 -5.99 -11.71 -6.95
N ALA A 156 -6.22 -10.38 -6.92
CA ALA A 156 -5.77 -9.58 -5.79
C ALA A 156 -6.57 -9.93 -4.53
N GLU A 157 -5.87 -10.09 -3.41
CA GLU A 157 -6.51 -10.31 -2.11
C GLU A 157 -7.01 -8.98 -1.54
N ILE A 158 -8.30 -8.90 -1.24
CA ILE A 158 -8.89 -7.74 -0.57
C ILE A 158 -8.86 -7.99 0.93
N THR A 159 -8.19 -7.12 1.66
CA THR A 159 -7.94 -7.25 3.10
C THR A 159 -8.10 -5.89 3.80
N LEU A 160 -7.73 -5.81 5.07
CA LEU A 160 -7.79 -4.60 5.88
C LEU A 160 -6.41 -4.31 6.50
N THR A 161 -6.18 -3.05 6.85
CA THR A 161 -4.96 -2.59 7.52
C THR A 161 -4.60 -3.46 8.72
N GLU A 162 -5.55 -3.73 9.61
CA GLU A 162 -5.31 -4.55 10.79
C GLU A 162 -4.94 -5.98 10.44
N SER A 163 -5.65 -6.60 9.48
CA SER A 163 -5.36 -7.97 9.02
C SER A 163 -3.95 -8.09 8.48
N VAL A 164 -3.52 -7.16 7.60
CA VAL A 164 -2.15 -7.09 7.07
C VAL A 164 -1.12 -7.08 8.19
N LEU A 165 -1.32 -6.20 9.18
CA LEU A 165 -0.35 -6.03 10.27
C LEU A 165 -0.28 -7.28 11.16
N PHE A 166 -1.40 -7.95 11.43
CA PHE A 166 -1.41 -9.18 12.24
C PHE A 166 -0.92 -10.42 11.45
N GLU A 167 -1.13 -10.49 10.14
CA GLU A 167 -0.51 -11.53 9.30
C GLU A 167 1.02 -11.46 9.34
N LEU A 168 1.58 -10.24 9.22
CA LEU A 168 3.02 -9.99 9.28
C LEU A 168 3.59 -10.15 10.70
N LEU A 169 2.79 -9.87 11.72
CA LEU A 169 3.21 -9.99 13.11
C LEU A 169 3.34 -11.46 13.56
N GLU A 170 2.47 -12.33 13.09
CA GLU A 170 2.40 -13.79 13.30
C GLU A 170 2.15 -14.23 14.74
N VAL A 171 2.79 -13.61 15.75
CA VAL A 171 2.71 -14.00 17.16
C VAL A 171 2.42 -12.82 18.08
N CYS A 172 1.67 -13.08 19.13
CA CYS A 172 1.43 -12.10 20.19
C CYS A 172 2.58 -12.11 21.25
N GLY A 173 2.50 -11.16 22.20
CA GLY A 173 3.39 -11.15 23.38
C GLY A 173 4.76 -10.51 23.17
N THR A 174 5.14 -10.10 21.96
CA THR A 174 6.39 -9.41 21.64
C THR A 174 6.29 -7.90 21.85
N GLU A 175 7.43 -7.18 21.88
CA GLU A 175 7.41 -5.70 21.87
C GLU A 175 6.81 -5.14 20.59
N GLN A 176 7.06 -5.78 19.45
CA GLN A 176 6.42 -5.43 18.17
C GLN A 176 4.89 -5.59 18.26
N PHE A 177 4.40 -6.67 18.87
CA PHE A 177 2.96 -6.85 19.12
C PHE A 177 2.38 -5.71 19.98
N LYS A 178 3.02 -5.32 21.06
CA LYS A 178 2.56 -4.21 21.92
C LYS A 178 2.44 -2.90 21.12
N THR A 179 3.44 -2.63 20.27
CA THR A 179 3.45 -1.44 19.43
C THR A 179 2.33 -1.47 18.39
N ILE A 180 2.22 -2.55 17.62
CA ILE A 180 1.20 -2.70 16.57
C ILE A 180 -0.21 -2.73 17.15
N SER A 181 -0.43 -3.43 18.26
CA SER A 181 -1.72 -3.46 18.96
C SER A 181 -2.21 -2.08 19.43
N LYS A 182 -1.29 -1.13 19.69
CA LYS A 182 -1.63 0.27 19.97
C LYS A 182 -1.95 1.07 18.71
N LEU A 183 -1.33 0.73 17.58
CA LEU A 183 -1.56 1.42 16.31
C LEU A 183 -2.96 1.17 15.73
N VAL A 184 -3.50 -0.02 15.94
CA VAL A 184 -4.77 -0.42 15.32
C VAL A 184 -6.00 -0.07 16.17
N LYS A 185 -5.80 0.27 17.44
CA LYS A 185 -6.86 0.78 18.34
C LYS A 185 -7.13 2.26 18.07
#